data_3e43900d4b38806e32518e348e27fca1
#
_entry.id   3e43900d4b38806e32518e348e27fca1
#
_cell.length_a   1.000
_cell.length_b   1.000
_cell.length_c   1.000
_cell.angle_alpha   90.00
_cell.angle_beta   90.00
_cell.angle_gamma   90.00
#
_symmetry.space_group_name_H-M   'P 1'
#
loop_
_entity.id
_entity.type
_entity.pdbx_description
1 polymer ?
#
loop_
_entity_poly.entity_id
_entity_poly.type
_entity_poly.pdbx_seq_one_letter_code
_entity_poly.pdbx_strand_id
1 'polypeptide(L)'
;EELQMAAVTAAMVKELREMTGAGMMDCKKALANTDGDMDKAVEYLRENGMAKAAKKAGRIAAEGIVKTVVEGTKAAIVEVNSETDFVAKNADFNAYVEDVAAQALTTKAADIDAFLAESWNKDSSKTVADALAGQIAVIGENLKIRRFAQLEEANGFIASYIHMGGKIGVLVDVETDVVNPADRKSVV
;
A
#
# COMPACT_ATOMS: atom_id res chain seq x y z
N GLU A 1 -26.47 35.69 14.45
CA GLU A 1 -26.38 34.22 14.70
C GLU A 1 -24.89 33.86 14.79
N GLU A 2 -24.37 33.73 16.04
CA GLU A 2 -23.03 33.17 16.24
C GLU A 2 -23.07 31.71 15.83
N LEU A 3 -22.45 31.38 14.70
CA LEU A 3 -22.11 30.00 14.35
C LEU A 3 -21.18 29.46 15.43
N GLN A 4 -21.75 28.68 16.35
CA GLN A 4 -21.02 27.97 17.39
C GLN A 4 -20.14 26.93 16.68
N MET A 5 -18.87 27.27 16.43
CA MET A 5 -17.88 26.32 15.91
C MET A 5 -17.85 25.12 16.84
N ALA A 6 -18.17 23.95 16.32
CA ALA A 6 -18.13 22.71 17.09
C ALA A 6 -16.73 22.51 17.65
N ALA A 7 -16.60 22.40 18.97
CA ALA A 7 -15.31 22.24 19.61
C ALA A 7 -14.69 20.90 19.21
N VAL A 8 -13.56 20.93 18.51
CA VAL A 8 -12.79 19.73 18.17
C VAL A 8 -12.31 19.06 19.44
N THR A 9 -12.84 17.88 19.74
CA THR A 9 -12.50 17.11 20.95
C THR A 9 -11.34 16.13 20.68
N ALA A 10 -10.62 15.74 21.74
CA ALA A 10 -9.58 14.73 21.65
C ALA A 10 -10.13 13.37 21.19
N ALA A 11 -11.38 13.06 21.54
CA ALA A 11 -12.06 11.83 21.09
C ALA A 11 -12.27 11.82 19.58
N MET A 12 -12.75 12.91 18.99
CA MET A 12 -12.93 13.06 17.54
C MET A 12 -11.59 12.93 16.79
N VAL A 13 -10.52 13.53 17.34
CA VAL A 13 -9.17 13.41 16.73
C VAL A 13 -8.68 11.96 16.76
N LYS A 14 -8.92 11.24 17.88
CA LYS A 14 -8.56 9.83 18.00
C LYS A 14 -9.34 8.97 17.00
N GLU A 15 -10.65 9.15 16.92
CA GLU A 15 -11.53 8.44 16.01
C GLU A 15 -11.12 8.65 14.55
N LEU A 16 -10.91 9.91 14.14
CA LEU A 16 -10.47 10.23 12.78
C LEU A 16 -9.11 9.60 12.45
N ARG A 17 -8.19 9.54 13.44
CA ARG A 17 -6.92 8.87 13.29
C ARG A 17 -7.06 7.36 13.13
N GLU A 18 -7.94 6.72 13.89
CA GLU A 18 -8.23 5.29 13.77
C GLU A 18 -8.84 4.95 12.41
N MET A 19 -9.72 5.80 11.89
CA MET A 19 -10.34 5.64 10.58
C MET A 19 -9.36 5.83 9.41
N THR A 20 -8.43 6.78 9.52
CA THR A 20 -7.63 7.24 8.35
C THR A 20 -6.16 6.87 8.41
N GLY A 21 -5.63 6.51 9.59
CA GLY A 21 -4.20 6.33 9.83
C GLY A 21 -3.37 7.62 9.79
N ALA A 22 -4.00 8.79 9.58
CA ALA A 22 -3.31 10.06 9.49
C ALA A 22 -2.69 10.51 10.82
N GLY A 23 -1.70 11.39 10.76
CA GLY A 23 -1.05 11.94 11.96
C GLY A 23 -2.03 12.74 12.82
N MET A 24 -1.84 12.70 14.15
CA MET A 24 -2.73 13.36 15.12
C MET A 24 -2.93 14.86 14.82
N MET A 25 -1.86 15.56 14.43
CA MET A 25 -1.93 16.99 14.11
C MET A 25 -2.68 17.26 12.81
N ASP A 26 -2.54 16.36 11.81
CA ASP A 26 -3.29 16.46 10.56
C ASP A 26 -4.77 16.21 10.80
N CYS A 27 -5.13 15.23 11.64
CA CYS A 27 -6.52 14.97 12.05
C CYS A 27 -7.13 16.17 12.78
N LYS A 28 -6.40 16.75 13.75
CA LYS A 28 -6.85 17.96 14.46
C LYS A 28 -7.08 19.12 13.50
N LYS A 29 -6.16 19.33 12.56
CA LYS A 29 -6.28 20.38 11.55
C LYS A 29 -7.46 20.13 10.60
N ALA A 30 -7.66 18.88 10.16
CA ALA A 30 -8.79 18.51 9.32
C ALA A 30 -10.11 18.83 10.00
N LEU A 31 -10.31 18.37 11.23
CA LEU A 31 -11.52 18.65 12.00
C LEU A 31 -11.75 20.14 12.23
N ALA A 32 -10.68 20.91 12.51
CA ALA A 32 -10.79 22.36 12.67
C ALA A 32 -11.22 23.06 11.37
N ASN A 33 -10.77 22.59 10.20
CA ASN A 33 -11.13 23.16 8.91
C ASN A 33 -12.51 22.70 8.38
N THR A 34 -13.13 21.73 9.05
CA THR A 34 -14.42 21.15 8.66
C THR A 34 -15.47 21.27 9.75
N ASP A 35 -15.26 22.19 10.70
CA ASP A 35 -16.17 22.48 11.83
C ASP A 35 -16.57 21.22 12.61
N GLY A 36 -15.65 20.25 12.74
CA GLY A 36 -15.88 19.00 13.44
C GLY A 36 -16.64 17.93 12.62
N ASP A 37 -16.95 18.19 11.35
CA ASP A 37 -17.58 17.22 10.46
C ASP A 37 -16.59 16.11 10.09
N MET A 38 -16.87 14.88 10.53
CA MET A 38 -15.97 13.73 10.36
C MET A 38 -15.82 13.33 8.90
N ASP A 39 -16.90 13.31 8.12
CA ASP A 39 -16.88 12.90 6.71
C ASP A 39 -16.09 13.91 5.87
N LYS A 40 -16.33 15.20 6.09
CA LYS A 40 -15.55 16.26 5.45
C LYS A 40 -14.08 16.25 5.90
N ALA A 41 -13.79 15.87 7.14
CA ALA A 41 -12.43 15.77 7.64
C ALA A 41 -11.68 14.61 6.98
N VAL A 42 -12.32 13.48 6.72
CA VAL A 42 -11.77 12.37 5.94
C VAL A 42 -11.41 12.84 4.52
N GLU A 43 -12.34 13.53 3.84
CA GLU A 43 -12.08 14.05 2.49
C GLU A 43 -10.97 15.11 2.48
N TYR A 44 -10.96 16.01 3.45
CA TYR A 44 -9.89 16.98 3.63
C TYR A 44 -8.52 16.32 3.80
N LEU A 45 -8.44 15.22 4.57
CA LEU A 45 -7.20 14.45 4.73
C LEU A 45 -6.78 13.76 3.43
N ARG A 46 -7.74 13.22 2.66
CA ARG A 46 -7.49 12.61 1.36
C ARG A 46 -6.89 13.62 0.39
N GLU A 47 -7.53 14.77 0.20
CA GLU A 47 -7.05 15.84 -0.68
C GLU A 47 -5.65 16.36 -0.28
N ASN A 48 -5.43 16.57 1.03
CA ASN A 48 -4.13 17.00 1.53
C ASN A 48 -3.06 15.92 1.37
N GLY A 49 -3.42 14.63 1.48
CA GLY A 49 -2.55 13.50 1.21
C GLY A 49 -2.07 13.52 -0.24
N MET A 50 -2.99 13.68 -1.18
CA MET A 50 -2.67 13.81 -2.60
C MET A 50 -1.77 15.03 -2.89
N ALA A 51 -2.05 16.19 -2.27
CA ALA A 51 -1.22 17.38 -2.42
C ALA A 51 0.20 17.19 -1.86
N LYS A 52 0.34 16.49 -0.72
CA LYS A 52 1.64 16.13 -0.14
C LYS A 52 2.40 15.15 -1.04
N ALA A 53 1.71 14.16 -1.61
CA ALA A 53 2.28 13.19 -2.55
C ALA A 53 2.78 13.88 -3.83
N ALA A 54 1.97 14.75 -4.42
CA ALA A 54 2.34 15.52 -5.61
C ALA A 54 3.61 16.36 -5.40
N LYS A 55 3.75 17.01 -4.24
CA LYS A 55 4.96 17.78 -3.89
C LYS A 55 6.23 16.93 -3.78
N LYS A 56 6.08 15.63 -3.52
CA LYS A 56 7.21 14.71 -3.34
C LYS A 56 7.49 13.87 -4.60
N ALA A 57 6.58 13.84 -5.56
CA ALA A 57 6.64 12.95 -6.74
C ALA A 57 7.93 13.08 -7.57
N GLY A 58 8.58 14.26 -7.54
CA GLY A 58 9.85 14.50 -8.21
C GLY A 58 11.09 14.02 -7.44
N ARG A 59 10.96 13.53 -6.20
CA ARG A 59 12.09 13.02 -5.42
C ARG A 59 12.46 11.61 -5.85
N ILE A 60 13.75 11.32 -5.85
CA ILE A 60 14.26 10.00 -6.23
C ILE A 60 13.90 8.98 -5.15
N ALA A 61 13.13 7.96 -5.51
CA ALA A 61 12.81 6.81 -4.68
C ALA A 61 13.56 5.59 -5.24
N ALA A 62 14.83 5.42 -4.83
CA ALA A 62 15.73 4.38 -5.33
C ALA A 62 15.87 3.19 -4.38
N GLU A 63 15.42 3.34 -3.14
CA GLU A 63 15.34 2.28 -2.14
C GLU A 63 13.96 1.62 -2.19
N GLY A 64 13.62 0.80 -1.21
CA GLY A 64 12.35 0.10 -1.11
C GLY A 64 12.51 -1.40 -1.02
N ILE A 65 11.41 -2.12 -1.25
CA ILE A 65 11.38 -3.59 -1.17
C ILE A 65 10.57 -4.21 -2.29
N VAL A 66 10.89 -5.47 -2.56
CA VAL A 66 10.07 -6.40 -3.34
C VAL A 66 9.34 -7.32 -2.37
N LYS A 67 8.07 -7.62 -2.68
CA LYS A 67 7.25 -8.57 -1.92
C LYS A 67 6.60 -9.55 -2.88
N THR A 68 6.46 -10.79 -2.43
CA THR A 68 5.76 -11.85 -3.16
C THR A 68 4.60 -12.38 -2.33
N VAL A 69 3.56 -12.85 -2.99
CA VAL A 69 2.45 -13.59 -2.41
C VAL A 69 2.14 -14.78 -3.32
N VAL A 70 1.91 -15.94 -2.72
CA VAL A 70 1.53 -17.18 -3.45
C VAL A 70 0.30 -17.76 -2.76
N GLU A 71 -0.78 -17.93 -3.50
CA GLU A 71 -2.02 -18.54 -3.02
C GLU A 71 -2.55 -19.56 -4.05
N GLY A 72 -2.49 -20.84 -3.67
CA GLY A 72 -2.90 -21.92 -4.56
C GLY A 72 -2.09 -21.93 -5.85
N THR A 73 -2.75 -21.72 -6.97
CA THR A 73 -2.18 -21.71 -8.34
C THR A 73 -1.72 -20.32 -8.78
N LYS A 74 -1.89 -19.30 -7.95
CA LYS A 74 -1.62 -17.90 -8.31
C LYS A 74 -0.52 -17.31 -7.46
N ALA A 75 0.25 -16.44 -8.08
CA ALA A 75 1.25 -15.64 -7.37
C ALA A 75 1.31 -14.21 -7.92
N ALA A 76 1.74 -13.29 -7.07
CA ALA A 76 2.11 -11.95 -7.48
C ALA A 76 3.43 -11.53 -6.85
N ILE A 77 4.12 -10.64 -7.55
CA ILE A 77 5.32 -9.96 -7.09
C ILE A 77 5.15 -8.47 -7.33
N VAL A 78 5.50 -7.67 -6.34
CA VAL A 78 5.42 -6.20 -6.44
C VAL A 78 6.74 -5.57 -6.04
N GLU A 79 7.08 -4.44 -6.66
CA GLU A 79 8.18 -3.57 -6.26
C GLU A 79 7.61 -2.23 -5.82
N VAL A 80 7.86 -1.87 -4.55
CA VAL A 80 7.48 -0.58 -3.99
C VAL A 80 8.73 0.14 -3.51
N ASN A 81 8.98 1.32 -4.08
CA ASN A 81 10.16 2.11 -3.79
C ASN A 81 9.89 3.17 -2.71
N SER A 82 10.94 3.52 -1.98
CA SER A 82 11.04 4.61 -1.01
C SER A 82 12.30 5.43 -1.24
N GLU A 83 12.42 6.61 -0.60
CA GLU A 83 13.62 7.44 -0.74
C GLU A 83 14.80 6.83 0.03
N THR A 84 14.55 6.27 1.24
CA THR A 84 15.59 5.76 2.14
C THR A 84 15.43 4.28 2.48
N ASP A 85 16.54 3.65 2.86
CA ASP A 85 16.55 2.29 3.39
C ASP A 85 15.94 2.19 4.80
N PHE A 86 15.87 3.29 5.54
CA PHE A 86 15.17 3.35 6.82
C PHE A 86 13.68 3.07 6.63
N VAL A 87 13.05 3.71 5.64
CA VAL A 87 11.64 3.45 5.30
C VAL A 87 11.48 2.04 4.75
N ALA A 88 12.38 1.55 3.92
CA ALA A 88 12.36 0.16 3.43
C ALA A 88 12.35 -0.89 4.55
N LYS A 89 12.90 -0.57 5.73
CA LYS A 89 12.92 -1.43 6.93
C LYS A 89 11.78 -1.12 7.92
N ASN A 90 10.98 -0.09 7.68
CA ASN A 90 9.89 0.32 8.55
C ASN A 90 8.74 -0.70 8.52
N ALA A 91 8.19 -1.05 9.69
CA ALA A 91 7.14 -2.05 9.80
C ALA A 91 5.84 -1.64 9.10
N ASP A 92 5.43 -0.37 9.23
CA ASP A 92 4.20 0.14 8.62
C ASP A 92 4.33 0.17 7.08
N PHE A 93 5.51 0.55 6.56
CA PHE A 93 5.79 0.47 5.14
C PHE A 93 5.75 -0.98 4.63
N ASN A 94 6.36 -1.92 5.37
CA ASN A 94 6.33 -3.34 5.00
C ASN A 94 4.91 -3.91 5.00
N ALA A 95 4.08 -3.57 5.99
CA ALA A 95 2.67 -3.98 6.05
C ALA A 95 1.88 -3.41 4.85
N TYR A 96 2.11 -2.14 4.51
CA TYR A 96 1.50 -1.55 3.31
C TYR A 96 1.92 -2.28 2.02
N VAL A 97 3.19 -2.64 1.88
CA VAL A 97 3.66 -3.39 0.68
C VAL A 97 3.06 -4.80 0.62
N GLU A 98 2.82 -5.44 1.76
CA GLU A 98 2.06 -6.71 1.83
C GLU A 98 0.63 -6.54 1.32
N ASP A 99 -0.05 -5.47 1.70
CA ASP A 99 -1.39 -5.17 1.21
C ASP A 99 -1.40 -4.87 -0.31
N VAL A 100 -0.37 -4.17 -0.82
CA VAL A 100 -0.19 -3.96 -2.27
C VAL A 100 0.03 -5.29 -3.00
N ALA A 101 0.81 -6.22 -2.43
CA ALA A 101 1.03 -7.53 -3.02
C ALA A 101 -0.26 -8.37 -3.05
N ALA A 102 -1.05 -8.32 -1.97
CA ALA A 102 -2.37 -8.98 -1.92
C ALA A 102 -3.35 -8.39 -2.95
N GLN A 103 -3.36 -7.08 -3.14
CA GLN A 103 -4.12 -6.41 -4.20
C GLN A 103 -3.65 -6.89 -5.58
N ALA A 104 -2.34 -6.95 -5.80
CA ALA A 104 -1.75 -7.38 -7.06
C ALA A 104 -2.04 -8.85 -7.40
N LEU A 105 -2.28 -9.71 -6.40
CA LEU A 105 -2.64 -11.11 -6.63
C LEU A 105 -3.99 -11.27 -7.35
N THR A 106 -4.92 -10.37 -7.10
CA THR A 106 -6.31 -10.44 -7.58
C THR A 106 -6.64 -9.42 -8.67
N THR A 107 -5.73 -8.49 -8.96
CA THR A 107 -5.95 -7.44 -9.97
C THR A 107 -6.15 -8.02 -11.36
N LYS A 108 -6.92 -7.30 -12.18
CA LYS A 108 -7.05 -7.52 -13.63
C LYS A 108 -6.44 -6.38 -14.42
N ALA A 109 -5.78 -5.45 -13.76
CA ALA A 109 -5.13 -4.31 -14.40
C ALA A 109 -4.03 -4.79 -15.35
N ALA A 110 -4.01 -4.23 -16.55
CA ALA A 110 -3.01 -4.56 -17.56
C ALA A 110 -1.68 -3.82 -17.35
N ASP A 111 -1.72 -2.71 -16.62
CA ASP A 111 -0.57 -1.85 -16.36
C ASP A 111 -0.69 -1.16 -14.98
N ILE A 112 0.35 -0.41 -14.64
CA ILE A 112 0.42 0.25 -13.34
C ILE A 112 -0.61 1.39 -13.19
N ASP A 113 -0.95 2.07 -14.26
CA ASP A 113 -1.91 3.18 -14.22
C ASP A 113 -3.31 2.64 -13.95
N ALA A 114 -3.70 1.57 -14.63
CA ALA A 114 -4.95 0.86 -14.37
C ALA A 114 -4.99 0.29 -12.95
N PHE A 115 -3.88 -0.28 -12.46
CA PHE A 115 -3.78 -0.79 -11.09
C PHE A 115 -3.98 0.31 -10.05
N LEU A 116 -3.36 1.46 -10.23
CA LEU A 116 -3.51 2.61 -9.34
C LEU A 116 -4.94 3.16 -9.29
N ALA A 117 -5.71 2.99 -10.36
CA ALA A 117 -7.10 3.43 -10.46
C ALA A 117 -8.12 2.43 -9.85
N GLU A 118 -7.71 1.19 -9.54
CA GLU A 118 -8.60 0.22 -8.90
C GLU A 118 -9.00 0.66 -7.48
N SER A 119 -10.18 0.18 -7.04
CA SER A 119 -10.60 0.29 -5.64
C SER A 119 -9.62 -0.45 -4.74
N TRP A 120 -9.22 0.18 -3.64
CA TRP A 120 -8.32 -0.43 -2.66
C TRP A 120 -9.01 -1.53 -1.86
N ASN A 121 -8.45 -2.73 -1.84
CA ASN A 121 -9.07 -3.90 -1.19
C ASN A 121 -9.33 -3.73 0.31
N LYS A 122 -8.53 -2.90 0.99
CA LYS A 122 -8.70 -2.64 2.42
C LYS A 122 -9.74 -1.56 2.73
N ASP A 123 -10.05 -0.72 1.75
CA ASP A 123 -11.01 0.37 1.88
C ASP A 123 -11.54 0.75 0.50
N SER A 124 -12.69 0.20 0.13
CA SER A 124 -13.28 0.38 -1.20
C SER A 124 -13.75 1.82 -1.50
N SER A 125 -13.73 2.71 -0.50
CA SER A 125 -14.00 4.14 -0.68
C SER A 125 -12.81 4.89 -1.30
N LYS A 126 -11.65 4.24 -1.41
CA LYS A 126 -10.39 4.79 -1.94
C LYS A 126 -9.91 3.99 -3.13
N THR A 127 -9.11 4.64 -3.96
CA THR A 127 -8.31 3.95 -4.98
C THR A 127 -6.97 3.49 -4.39
N VAL A 128 -6.26 2.63 -5.12
CA VAL A 128 -4.87 2.27 -4.80
C VAL A 128 -3.97 3.53 -4.77
N ALA A 129 -4.21 4.48 -5.68
CA ALA A 129 -3.50 5.77 -5.71
C ALA A 129 -3.79 6.61 -4.46
N ASP A 130 -5.04 6.66 -3.97
CA ASP A 130 -5.41 7.36 -2.74
C ASP A 130 -4.71 6.72 -1.53
N ALA A 131 -4.68 5.37 -1.46
CA ALA A 131 -3.99 4.64 -0.41
C ALA A 131 -2.48 4.94 -0.40
N LEU A 132 -1.85 4.97 -1.59
CA LEU A 132 -0.45 5.36 -1.75
C LEU A 132 -0.20 6.79 -1.28
N ALA A 133 -1.05 7.74 -1.68
CA ALA A 133 -0.94 9.14 -1.26
C ALA A 133 -1.08 9.29 0.26
N GLY A 134 -1.96 8.51 0.88
CA GLY A 134 -2.09 8.42 2.34
C GLY A 134 -0.79 7.96 3.01
N GLN A 135 -0.15 6.91 2.49
CA GLN A 135 1.13 6.43 3.01
C GLN A 135 2.25 7.45 2.84
N ILE A 136 2.33 8.13 1.70
CA ILE A 136 3.28 9.23 1.47
C ILE A 136 3.09 10.36 2.49
N ALA A 137 1.84 10.67 2.83
CA ALA A 137 1.53 11.71 3.81
C ALA A 137 1.96 11.33 5.23
N VAL A 138 1.81 10.06 5.62
CA VAL A 138 2.16 9.52 6.95
C VAL A 138 3.67 9.32 7.08
N ILE A 139 4.28 8.63 6.12
CA ILE A 139 5.71 8.28 6.14
C ILE A 139 6.58 9.52 5.88
N GLY A 140 6.10 10.45 5.06
CA GLY A 140 6.83 11.69 4.78
C GLY A 140 7.86 11.60 3.65
N GLU A 141 7.98 10.46 2.98
CA GLU A 141 8.84 10.23 1.82
C GLU A 141 8.02 10.06 0.53
N ASN A 142 8.65 10.23 -0.62
CA ASN A 142 8.11 9.78 -1.89
C ASN A 142 8.09 8.25 -1.92
N LEU A 143 6.92 7.67 -2.15
CA LEU A 143 6.74 6.24 -2.35
C LEU A 143 6.22 6.00 -3.76
N LYS A 144 6.60 4.88 -4.37
CA LYS A 144 6.14 4.52 -5.70
C LYS A 144 5.89 3.02 -5.80
N ILE A 145 4.67 2.63 -6.13
CA ILE A 145 4.41 1.28 -6.63
C ILE A 145 4.94 1.26 -8.06
N ARG A 146 6.13 0.69 -8.24
CA ARG A 146 6.85 0.79 -9.51
C ARG A 146 6.31 -0.17 -10.55
N ARG A 147 6.08 -1.41 -10.15
CA ARG A 147 5.64 -2.49 -11.02
C ARG A 147 5.10 -3.67 -10.21
N PHE A 148 4.34 -4.49 -10.89
CA PHE A 148 3.91 -5.79 -10.41
C PHE A 148 3.93 -6.81 -11.57
N ALA A 149 3.90 -8.09 -11.22
CA ALA A 149 3.68 -9.19 -12.15
C ALA A 149 2.87 -10.29 -11.45
N GLN A 150 2.12 -11.04 -12.25
CA GLN A 150 1.34 -12.19 -11.79
C GLN A 150 1.78 -13.44 -12.54
N LEU A 151 1.71 -14.58 -11.87
CA LEU A 151 1.82 -15.91 -12.45
C LEU A 151 0.60 -16.74 -12.05
N GLU A 152 0.18 -17.64 -12.93
CA GLU A 152 -0.84 -18.64 -12.65
C GLU A 152 -0.40 -19.98 -13.25
N GLU A 153 -0.29 -21.02 -12.40
CA GLU A 153 0.13 -22.37 -12.79
C GLU A 153 -0.90 -23.38 -12.31
N ALA A 154 -1.63 -23.96 -13.25
CA ALA A 154 -2.69 -24.94 -12.98
C ALA A 154 -2.17 -26.38 -12.86
N ASN A 155 -1.03 -26.71 -13.55
CA ASN A 155 -0.49 -28.06 -13.69
C ASN A 155 0.86 -28.22 -12.97
N GLY A 156 1.03 -27.54 -11.83
CA GLY A 156 2.30 -27.56 -11.14
C GLY A 156 2.27 -26.76 -9.85
N PHE A 157 3.27 -25.92 -9.65
CA PHE A 157 3.33 -25.04 -8.49
C PHE A 157 4.16 -23.79 -8.78
N ILE A 158 3.92 -22.75 -7.98
CA ILE A 158 4.74 -21.55 -7.99
C ILE A 158 5.51 -21.50 -6.67
N ALA A 159 6.83 -21.32 -6.75
CA ALA A 159 7.69 -21.05 -5.62
C ALA A 159 8.10 -19.57 -5.58
N SER A 160 8.32 -19.03 -4.39
CA SER A 160 8.78 -17.67 -4.20
C SER A 160 10.00 -17.62 -3.29
N TYR A 161 10.90 -16.68 -3.57
CA TYR A 161 12.07 -16.42 -2.74
C TYR A 161 12.31 -14.91 -2.60
N ILE A 162 12.54 -14.49 -1.38
CA ILE A 162 12.93 -13.11 -1.05
C ILE A 162 14.34 -13.12 -0.47
N HIS A 163 15.23 -12.32 -1.07
CA HIS A 163 16.62 -12.22 -0.67
C HIS A 163 16.94 -10.84 -0.11
N MET A 164 17.87 -10.79 0.86
CA MET A 164 18.38 -9.57 1.49
C MET A 164 17.27 -8.63 2.01
N GLY A 165 16.25 -9.21 2.66
CA GLY A 165 15.18 -8.41 3.28
C GLY A 165 14.30 -7.64 2.28
N GLY A 166 14.09 -8.20 1.09
CA GLY A 166 13.26 -7.58 0.07
C GLY A 166 14.02 -6.81 -1.02
N LYS A 167 15.34 -6.92 -1.08
CA LYS A 167 16.13 -6.31 -2.16
C LYS A 167 15.99 -7.06 -3.48
N ILE A 168 15.77 -8.37 -3.42
CA ILE A 168 15.56 -9.24 -4.58
C ILE A 168 14.37 -10.14 -4.27
N GLY A 169 13.43 -10.24 -5.20
CA GLY A 169 12.32 -11.18 -5.14
C GLY A 169 12.27 -12.00 -6.42
N VAL A 170 11.94 -13.28 -6.28
CA VAL A 170 11.85 -14.23 -7.39
C VAL A 170 10.56 -15.03 -7.27
N LEU A 171 9.86 -15.21 -8.38
CA LEU A 171 8.84 -16.23 -8.57
C LEU A 171 9.35 -17.25 -9.57
N VAL A 172 9.17 -18.52 -9.26
CA VAL A 172 9.51 -19.64 -10.17
C VAL A 172 8.22 -20.41 -10.43
N ASP A 173 7.87 -20.47 -11.69
CA ASP A 173 6.76 -21.27 -12.20
C ASP A 173 7.29 -22.64 -12.63
N VAL A 174 6.71 -23.71 -12.09
CA VAL A 174 7.11 -25.09 -12.35
C VAL A 174 5.90 -25.88 -12.83
N GLU A 175 5.89 -26.21 -14.11
CA GLU A 175 4.92 -27.12 -14.68
C GLU A 175 5.39 -28.57 -14.47
N THR A 176 4.55 -29.41 -13.85
CA THR A 176 4.87 -30.81 -13.56
C THR A 176 3.63 -31.62 -13.24
N ASP A 177 3.58 -32.86 -13.71
CA ASP A 177 2.52 -33.84 -13.36
C ASP A 177 2.68 -34.42 -11.95
N VAL A 178 3.85 -34.23 -11.33
CA VAL A 178 4.19 -34.75 -10.00
C VAL A 178 4.41 -33.60 -9.04
N VAL A 179 3.39 -33.32 -8.23
CA VAL A 179 3.46 -32.29 -7.19
C VAL A 179 3.62 -32.98 -5.83
N ASN A 180 4.87 -33.14 -5.39
CA ASN A 180 5.16 -33.61 -4.03
C ASN A 180 5.52 -32.39 -3.14
N PRO A 181 4.76 -32.15 -2.04
CA PRO A 181 5.05 -31.03 -1.13
C PRO A 181 6.48 -31.09 -0.53
N ALA A 182 7.09 -32.27 -0.44
CA ALA A 182 8.46 -32.42 0.03
C ALA A 182 9.49 -31.88 -0.97
N ASP A 183 9.20 -31.96 -2.26
CA ASP A 183 10.13 -31.55 -3.33
C ASP A 183 10.16 -30.01 -3.53
N ARG A 184 9.13 -29.30 -3.05
CA ARG A 184 9.11 -27.83 -3.08
C ARG A 184 10.27 -27.17 -2.33
N LYS A 185 10.87 -27.89 -1.37
CA LYS A 185 12.04 -27.41 -0.62
C LYS A 185 13.35 -27.47 -1.38
N SER A 186 13.42 -28.24 -2.44
CA SER A 186 14.62 -28.39 -3.25
C SER A 186 14.78 -27.32 -4.33
N VAL A 187 13.75 -26.52 -4.57
CA VAL A 187 13.75 -25.43 -5.58
C VAL A 187 14.11 -24.08 -4.95
N VAL A 188 14.21 -24.01 -3.65
CA VAL A 188 14.55 -22.80 -2.88
C VAL A 188 15.98 -22.93 -2.32
#